data_d1a8f6513c24acef1587c7e05ff66c24
#
_entry.id   d1a8f6513c24acef1587c7e05ff66c24
#
_cell.length_a   1.000
_cell.length_b   1.000
_cell.length_c   1.000
_cell.angle_alpha   90.00
_cell.angle_beta   90.00
_cell.angle_gamma   90.00
#
_symmetry.space_group_name_H-M   'P 1'
#
loop_
_entity.id
_entity.type
_entity.pdbx_description
1 polymer ?
#
loop_
_entity_poly.entity_id
_entity_poly.type
_entity_poly.pdbx_seq_one_letter_code
_entity_poly.pdbx_strand_id
1 'polypeptide(L)'
;MSALFGQEINHWCTLNEPMVYVLWGYIEGIFPPLEQRAAPVDVAPVVAQLLRAHAAAYEILHRDAAARGQSISVGLTQHTRAFEPWRNWHPVDRLAAGFVQQAFIWDVFDAIEAGTYSMTDTDFSAEIEGLAGTQDYVGINYYGRFYVQMDIDAMAAGPVTHTHDPTDPNELTSDLGWALYPIGFSSILEEAWTRYGKPIQILENGIADAAQPDTLRQTFLVSHLRE
;
A
#
# COMPACT_ATOMS: atom_id res chain seq x y z
N MET A 1 3.87 -2.59 -24.48
CA MET A 1 4.85 -3.22 -23.54
C MET A 1 4.91 -4.73 -23.79
N SER A 2 3.81 -5.48 -23.63
CA SER A 2 3.77 -6.94 -23.86
C SER A 2 4.27 -7.36 -25.25
N ALA A 3 3.91 -6.65 -26.33
CA ALA A 3 4.37 -6.94 -27.69
C ALA A 3 5.90 -6.75 -27.90
N LEU A 4 6.53 -5.87 -27.11
CA LEU A 4 7.96 -5.55 -27.25
C LEU A 4 8.84 -6.40 -26.33
N PHE A 5 8.40 -6.64 -25.10
CA PHE A 5 9.22 -7.23 -24.03
C PHE A 5 8.67 -8.54 -23.47
N GLY A 6 7.48 -8.95 -23.92
CA GLY A 6 6.78 -10.10 -23.36
C GLY A 6 7.46 -11.45 -23.58
N GLN A 7 8.50 -11.54 -24.43
CA GLN A 7 9.32 -12.75 -24.55
C GLN A 7 10.41 -12.85 -23.46
N GLU A 8 10.80 -11.73 -22.89
CA GLU A 8 11.91 -11.63 -21.95
C GLU A 8 11.42 -11.41 -20.51
N ILE A 9 10.24 -10.79 -20.35
CA ILE A 9 9.68 -10.44 -19.04
C ILE A 9 8.51 -11.35 -18.72
N ASN A 10 8.58 -12.04 -17.59
CA ASN A 10 7.54 -12.93 -17.08
C ASN A 10 6.94 -12.49 -15.73
N HIS A 11 7.42 -11.38 -15.15
CA HIS A 11 6.86 -10.76 -13.94
C HIS A 11 6.46 -9.32 -14.25
N TRP A 12 5.21 -8.98 -13.96
CA TRP A 12 4.62 -7.70 -14.30
C TRP A 12 3.93 -7.06 -13.10
N CYS A 13 4.25 -5.82 -12.82
CA CYS A 13 3.51 -4.95 -11.91
C CYS A 13 2.71 -3.95 -12.72
N THR A 14 1.39 -3.95 -12.59
CA THR A 14 0.49 -3.11 -13.38
C THR A 14 0.40 -1.69 -12.86
N LEU A 15 0.32 -1.56 -11.53
CA LEU A 15 0.23 -0.29 -10.80
C LEU A 15 1.21 -0.31 -9.63
N ASN A 16 1.96 0.77 -9.49
CA ASN A 16 2.77 1.02 -8.31
C ASN A 16 2.03 1.99 -7.37
N GLU A 17 1.76 1.53 -6.15
CA GLU A 17 1.24 2.32 -5.04
C GLU A 17 0.01 3.18 -5.40
N PRO A 18 -1.09 2.59 -5.88
CA PRO A 18 -2.25 3.37 -6.31
C PRO A 18 -2.79 4.31 -5.23
N MET A 19 -2.75 3.91 -3.94
CA MET A 19 -3.24 4.76 -2.85
C MET A 19 -2.29 5.93 -2.54
N VAL A 20 -0.98 5.80 -2.78
CA VAL A 20 -0.05 6.95 -2.71
C VAL A 20 -0.35 7.96 -3.81
N TYR A 21 -0.57 7.48 -5.04
CA TYR A 21 -0.98 8.34 -6.13
C TYR A 21 -2.29 9.09 -5.83
N VAL A 22 -3.28 8.40 -5.27
CA VAL A 22 -4.56 9.00 -4.90
C VAL A 22 -4.40 10.02 -3.77
N LEU A 23 -3.68 9.66 -2.70
CA LEU A 23 -3.44 10.55 -1.56
C LEU A 23 -2.74 11.85 -2.00
N TRP A 24 -1.58 11.72 -2.65
CA TRP A 24 -0.77 12.88 -3.02
C TRP A 24 -1.31 13.67 -4.21
N GLY A 25 -2.03 13.01 -5.12
CA GLY A 25 -2.57 13.64 -6.32
C GLY A 25 -3.93 14.28 -6.15
N TYR A 26 -4.79 13.71 -5.29
CA TYR A 26 -6.20 14.10 -5.22
C TYR A 26 -6.66 14.57 -3.83
N ILE A 27 -5.91 14.28 -2.77
CA ILE A 27 -6.23 14.77 -1.42
C ILE A 27 -5.26 15.89 -1.04
N GLU A 28 -3.95 15.61 -1.08
CA GLU A 28 -2.93 16.59 -0.70
C GLU A 28 -2.60 17.59 -1.82
N GLY A 29 -2.84 17.23 -3.07
CA GLY A 29 -2.60 18.11 -4.22
C GLY A 29 -1.12 18.41 -4.46
N ILE A 30 -0.22 17.49 -4.14
CA ILE A 30 1.24 17.64 -4.29
C ILE A 30 1.74 16.99 -5.59
N PHE A 31 1.14 15.86 -5.97
CA PHE A 31 1.42 15.19 -7.25
C PHE A 31 0.37 15.56 -8.30
N PRO A 32 0.70 15.46 -9.60
CA PRO A 32 -0.33 15.56 -10.63
C PRO A 32 -1.49 14.57 -10.38
N PRO A 33 -2.74 14.99 -10.54
CA PRO A 33 -3.22 16.22 -11.19
C PRO A 33 -3.29 17.48 -10.31
N LEU A 34 -2.76 17.46 -9.07
CA LEU A 34 -2.74 18.61 -8.14
C LEU A 34 -4.14 19.01 -7.67
N GLU A 35 -5.05 18.06 -7.59
CA GLU A 35 -6.39 18.28 -7.04
C GLU A 35 -6.38 18.20 -5.52
N GLN A 36 -7.31 18.89 -4.87
CA GLN A 36 -7.57 18.79 -3.42
C GLN A 36 -9.07 18.54 -3.23
N ARG A 37 -9.43 17.26 -3.07
CA ARG A 37 -10.82 16.86 -2.86
C ARG A 37 -11.14 16.90 -1.37
N ALA A 38 -12.34 17.38 -1.04
CA ALA A 38 -12.69 17.74 0.33
C ALA A 38 -12.96 16.51 1.23
N ALA A 39 -13.45 15.42 0.66
CA ALA A 39 -13.78 14.21 1.42
C ALA A 39 -13.10 12.98 0.83
N PRO A 40 -12.68 12.02 1.67
CA PRO A 40 -12.09 10.76 1.19
C PRO A 40 -12.96 10.02 0.17
N VAL A 41 -14.28 10.03 0.33
CA VAL A 41 -15.22 9.39 -0.62
C VAL A 41 -15.14 9.99 -2.03
N ASP A 42 -14.73 11.24 -2.17
CA ASP A 42 -14.62 11.92 -3.47
C ASP A 42 -13.50 11.33 -4.35
N VAL A 43 -12.56 10.59 -3.76
CA VAL A 43 -11.47 9.91 -4.48
C VAL A 43 -11.77 8.45 -4.79
N ALA A 44 -12.81 7.86 -4.20
CA ALA A 44 -13.17 6.47 -4.43
C ALA A 44 -13.41 6.13 -5.92
N PRO A 45 -14.03 7.01 -6.75
CA PRO A 45 -14.14 6.76 -8.19
C PRO A 45 -12.78 6.70 -8.91
N VAL A 46 -11.75 7.42 -8.42
CA VAL A 46 -10.39 7.38 -8.97
C VAL A 46 -9.77 6.01 -8.72
N VAL A 47 -9.87 5.50 -7.48
CA VAL A 47 -9.41 4.15 -7.14
C VAL A 47 -10.10 3.10 -7.99
N ALA A 48 -11.43 3.18 -8.11
CA ALA A 48 -12.19 2.26 -8.96
C ALA A 48 -11.72 2.29 -10.43
N GLN A 49 -11.35 3.46 -10.95
CA GLN A 49 -10.82 3.59 -12.31
C GLN A 49 -9.41 3.01 -12.46
N LEU A 50 -8.55 3.16 -11.45
CA LEU A 50 -7.24 2.51 -11.42
C LEU A 50 -7.37 0.98 -11.41
N LEU A 51 -8.31 0.45 -10.63
CA LEU A 51 -8.59 -0.98 -10.58
C LEU A 51 -9.16 -1.52 -11.91
N ARG A 52 -9.99 -0.75 -12.64
CA ARG A 52 -10.40 -1.11 -14.01
C ARG A 52 -9.20 -1.18 -14.96
N ALA A 53 -8.28 -0.24 -14.84
CA ALA A 53 -7.05 -0.25 -15.66
C ALA A 53 -6.16 -1.46 -15.32
N HIS A 54 -6.05 -1.81 -14.03
CA HIS A 54 -5.36 -3.02 -13.58
C HIS A 54 -5.97 -4.29 -14.19
N ALA A 55 -7.28 -4.46 -14.08
CA ALA A 55 -7.99 -5.63 -14.61
C ALA A 55 -7.77 -5.80 -16.14
N ALA A 56 -7.91 -4.70 -16.87
CA ALA A 56 -7.68 -4.71 -18.32
C ALA A 56 -6.22 -5.04 -18.69
N ALA A 57 -5.25 -4.52 -17.93
CA ALA A 57 -3.84 -4.81 -18.13
C ALA A 57 -3.52 -6.28 -17.81
N TYR A 58 -4.07 -6.82 -16.73
CA TYR A 58 -3.93 -8.23 -16.34
C TYR A 58 -4.42 -9.16 -17.46
N GLU A 59 -5.63 -8.94 -17.95
CA GLU A 59 -6.22 -9.72 -19.03
C GLU A 59 -5.35 -9.71 -20.31
N ILE A 60 -4.92 -8.51 -20.72
CA ILE A 60 -4.09 -8.35 -21.93
C ILE A 60 -2.76 -9.08 -21.77
N LEU A 61 -2.09 -8.93 -20.63
CA LEU A 61 -0.80 -9.57 -20.38
C LEU A 61 -0.90 -11.09 -20.41
N HIS A 62 -1.89 -11.67 -19.73
CA HIS A 62 -2.11 -13.11 -19.70
C HIS A 62 -2.52 -13.66 -21.07
N ARG A 63 -3.41 -12.98 -21.77
CA ARG A 63 -3.83 -13.36 -23.15
C ARG A 63 -2.63 -13.38 -24.11
N ASP A 64 -1.80 -12.35 -24.06
CA ASP A 64 -0.64 -12.23 -24.94
C ASP A 64 0.45 -13.26 -24.58
N ALA A 65 0.63 -13.58 -23.30
CA ALA A 65 1.54 -14.63 -22.83
C ALA A 65 1.06 -16.01 -23.29
N ALA A 66 -0.24 -16.30 -23.12
CA ALA A 66 -0.85 -17.55 -23.59
C ALA A 66 -0.69 -17.75 -25.10
N ALA A 67 -0.86 -16.69 -25.90
CA ALA A 67 -0.64 -16.74 -27.35
C ALA A 67 0.82 -17.07 -27.71
N ARG A 68 1.77 -16.82 -26.83
CA ARG A 68 3.18 -17.18 -26.99
C ARG A 68 3.57 -18.50 -26.32
N GLY A 69 2.63 -19.17 -25.63
CA GLY A 69 2.90 -20.39 -24.85
C GLY A 69 3.77 -20.12 -23.61
N GLN A 70 3.70 -18.90 -23.05
CA GLN A 70 4.47 -18.46 -21.88
C GLN A 70 3.61 -18.43 -20.63
N SER A 71 4.22 -18.72 -19.48
CA SER A 71 3.65 -18.48 -18.15
C SER A 71 4.22 -17.18 -17.61
N ILE A 72 3.35 -16.32 -17.10
CA ILE A 72 3.72 -15.06 -16.48
C ILE A 72 3.09 -14.92 -15.10
N SER A 73 3.58 -13.96 -14.32
CA SER A 73 3.02 -13.56 -13.04
C SER A 73 2.71 -12.07 -13.07
N VAL A 74 1.48 -11.70 -12.78
CA VAL A 74 0.98 -10.32 -12.84
C VAL A 74 0.32 -9.95 -11.52
N GLY A 75 0.65 -8.79 -11.01
CA GLY A 75 0.05 -8.21 -9.81
C GLY A 75 0.13 -6.69 -9.83
N LEU A 76 -0.25 -6.07 -8.74
CA LEU A 76 0.07 -4.68 -8.42
C LEU A 76 0.84 -4.63 -7.10
N THR A 77 1.46 -3.51 -6.81
CA THR A 77 2.10 -3.29 -5.52
C THR A 77 1.47 -2.12 -4.79
N GLN A 78 1.35 -2.27 -3.47
CA GLN A 78 0.82 -1.25 -2.59
C GLN A 78 1.88 -0.80 -1.59
N HIS A 79 1.88 0.50 -1.31
CA HIS A 79 2.63 1.05 -0.20
C HIS A 79 2.06 0.51 1.10
N THR A 80 2.89 -0.11 1.90
CA THR A 80 2.50 -0.67 3.17
C THR A 80 3.33 -0.12 4.32
N ARG A 81 2.69 0.00 5.47
CA ARG A 81 3.29 0.38 6.75
C ARG A 81 2.55 -0.31 7.86
N ALA A 82 3.20 -0.48 9.00
CA ALA A 82 2.47 -0.73 10.22
C ALA A 82 1.81 0.59 10.68
N PHE A 83 0.50 0.59 10.80
CA PHE A 83 -0.22 1.70 11.41
C PHE A 83 -0.48 1.34 12.88
N GLU A 84 0.22 2.03 13.78
CA GLU A 84 0.18 1.78 15.21
C GLU A 84 -0.62 2.89 15.92
N PRO A 85 -1.37 2.61 16.99
CA PRO A 85 -2.03 3.66 17.76
C PRO A 85 -1.00 4.55 18.44
N TRP A 86 -1.16 5.88 18.37
CA TRP A 86 -0.30 6.82 19.07
C TRP A 86 -0.29 6.58 20.59
N ARG A 87 -1.48 6.31 21.13
CA ARG A 87 -1.68 5.93 22.52
C ARG A 87 -2.17 4.48 22.57
N ASN A 88 -1.29 3.53 22.84
CA ASN A 88 -1.60 2.10 22.86
C ASN A 88 -2.77 1.73 23.81
N TRP A 89 -2.97 2.48 24.89
CA TRP A 89 -4.05 2.29 25.83
C TRP A 89 -5.38 2.90 25.38
N HIS A 90 -5.36 3.78 24.35
CA HIS A 90 -6.53 4.55 23.93
C HIS A 90 -7.36 3.79 22.89
N PRO A 91 -8.60 3.39 23.19
CA PRO A 91 -9.37 2.53 22.30
C PRO A 91 -9.67 3.18 20.93
N VAL A 92 -9.86 4.50 20.91
CA VAL A 92 -10.19 5.21 19.64
C VAL A 92 -8.96 5.32 18.74
N ASP A 93 -7.74 5.50 19.30
CA ASP A 93 -6.52 5.48 18.49
C ASP A 93 -6.29 4.08 17.87
N ARG A 94 -6.60 3.01 18.61
CA ARG A 94 -6.52 1.64 18.11
C ARG A 94 -7.50 1.38 16.96
N LEU A 95 -8.73 1.84 17.11
CA LEU A 95 -9.73 1.74 16.05
C LEU A 95 -9.31 2.54 14.82
N ALA A 96 -8.83 3.77 15.03
CA ALA A 96 -8.37 4.64 13.94
C ALA A 96 -7.16 4.04 13.21
N ALA A 97 -6.21 3.44 13.91
CA ALA A 97 -5.07 2.77 13.29
C ALA A 97 -5.51 1.60 12.40
N GLY A 98 -6.40 0.75 12.89
CA GLY A 98 -6.98 -0.36 12.10
C GLY A 98 -7.76 0.14 10.89
N PHE A 99 -8.53 1.21 11.05
CA PHE A 99 -9.26 1.86 9.97
C PHE A 99 -8.32 2.39 8.88
N VAL A 100 -7.29 3.15 9.26
CA VAL A 100 -6.32 3.70 8.29
C VAL A 100 -5.58 2.57 7.55
N GLN A 101 -5.18 1.52 8.28
CA GLN A 101 -4.52 0.35 7.68
C GLN A 101 -5.44 -0.34 6.66
N GLN A 102 -6.71 -0.56 7.00
CA GLN A 102 -7.68 -1.17 6.09
C GLN A 102 -7.87 -0.31 4.83
N ALA A 103 -8.21 0.96 5.01
CA ALA A 103 -8.52 1.86 3.90
C ALA A 103 -7.31 2.13 2.98
N PHE A 104 -6.11 2.26 3.56
CA PHE A 104 -4.92 2.61 2.79
C PHE A 104 -4.24 1.40 2.14
N ILE A 105 -4.27 0.23 2.79
CA ILE A 105 -3.56 -0.96 2.31
C ILE A 105 -4.52 -1.97 1.70
N TRP A 106 -5.52 -2.42 2.49
CA TRP A 106 -6.22 -3.65 2.18
C TRP A 106 -7.44 -3.48 1.27
N ASP A 107 -8.12 -2.33 1.26
CA ASP A 107 -9.29 -2.10 0.40
C ASP A 107 -9.00 -2.37 -1.08
N VAL A 108 -7.79 -2.07 -1.53
CA VAL A 108 -7.34 -2.31 -2.92
C VAL A 108 -7.21 -3.81 -3.20
N PHE A 109 -6.55 -4.56 -2.31
CA PHE A 109 -6.37 -6.00 -2.49
C PHE A 109 -7.66 -6.78 -2.27
N ASP A 110 -8.47 -6.38 -1.28
CA ASP A 110 -9.80 -6.96 -1.03
C ASP A 110 -10.72 -6.78 -2.25
N ALA A 111 -10.63 -5.62 -2.91
CA ALA A 111 -11.38 -5.36 -4.14
C ALA A 111 -10.96 -6.30 -5.28
N ILE A 112 -9.66 -6.60 -5.42
CA ILE A 112 -9.17 -7.52 -6.45
C ILE A 112 -9.67 -8.94 -6.18
N GLU A 113 -9.73 -9.38 -4.93
CA GLU A 113 -10.29 -10.70 -4.62
C GLU A 113 -11.80 -10.75 -4.84
N ALA A 114 -12.53 -9.71 -4.45
CA ALA A 114 -13.99 -9.66 -4.50
C ALA A 114 -14.57 -9.28 -5.89
N GLY A 115 -13.80 -8.57 -6.72
CA GLY A 115 -14.31 -7.95 -7.95
C GLY A 115 -15.11 -6.66 -7.72
N THR A 116 -15.15 -6.19 -6.47
CA THR A 116 -15.92 -5.01 -6.07
C THR A 116 -15.06 -4.14 -5.17
N TYR A 117 -14.85 -2.89 -5.53
CA TYR A 117 -14.19 -1.93 -4.66
C TYR A 117 -15.22 -1.25 -3.75
N SER A 118 -15.06 -1.44 -2.46
CA SER A 118 -15.80 -0.73 -1.42
C SER A 118 -14.80 0.06 -0.58
N MET A 119 -15.04 1.36 -0.44
CA MET A 119 -14.16 2.20 0.36
C MET A 119 -14.57 2.13 1.83
N THR A 120 -13.65 1.72 2.68
CA THR A 120 -13.87 1.58 4.12
C THR A 120 -14.46 2.86 4.73
N ASP A 121 -15.45 2.71 5.61
CA ASP A 121 -16.20 3.76 6.31
C ASP A 121 -16.94 4.76 5.40
N THR A 122 -17.32 4.31 4.20
CA THR A 122 -18.17 5.07 3.29
C THR A 122 -19.25 4.17 2.68
N ASP A 123 -20.28 4.79 2.09
CA ASP A 123 -21.29 4.07 1.32
C ASP A 123 -20.86 3.78 -0.13
N PHE A 124 -19.61 4.12 -0.49
CA PHE A 124 -19.13 3.89 -1.85
C PHE A 124 -18.84 2.42 -2.10
N SER A 125 -19.47 1.89 -3.14
CA SER A 125 -19.18 0.56 -3.66
C SER A 125 -19.33 0.56 -5.18
N ALA A 126 -18.39 -0.11 -5.87
CA ALA A 126 -18.38 -0.23 -7.32
C ALA A 126 -17.96 -1.64 -7.74
N GLU A 127 -18.85 -2.35 -8.41
CA GLU A 127 -18.50 -3.57 -9.12
C GLU A 127 -17.60 -3.25 -10.32
N ILE A 128 -16.56 -4.04 -10.51
CA ILE A 128 -15.57 -3.84 -11.57
C ILE A 128 -15.48 -5.14 -12.37
N GLU A 129 -16.02 -5.10 -13.57
CA GLU A 129 -16.01 -6.25 -14.48
C GLU A 129 -14.58 -6.73 -14.74
N GLY A 130 -14.36 -8.03 -14.61
CA GLY A 130 -13.07 -8.67 -14.85
C GLY A 130 -12.01 -8.44 -13.78
N LEU A 131 -12.32 -7.80 -12.64
CA LEU A 131 -11.35 -7.53 -11.58
C LEU A 131 -11.11 -8.75 -10.69
N ALA A 132 -12.14 -9.55 -10.41
CA ALA A 132 -12.04 -10.65 -9.45
C ALA A 132 -10.88 -11.61 -9.77
N GLY A 133 -9.97 -11.77 -8.80
CA GLY A 133 -8.84 -12.71 -8.90
C GLY A 133 -7.70 -12.25 -9.83
N THR A 134 -7.64 -10.99 -10.23
CA THR A 134 -6.62 -10.47 -11.16
C THR A 134 -5.29 -10.18 -10.48
N GLN A 135 -4.84 -11.04 -9.58
CA GLN A 135 -3.49 -10.98 -9.03
C GLN A 135 -2.91 -12.38 -8.83
N ASP A 136 -1.72 -12.61 -9.40
CA ASP A 136 -0.98 -13.86 -9.23
C ASP A 136 -0.08 -13.81 -7.98
N TYR A 137 0.22 -12.60 -7.51
CA TYR A 137 0.98 -12.32 -6.29
C TYR A 137 0.48 -11.03 -5.61
N VAL A 138 0.70 -10.91 -4.32
CA VAL A 138 0.48 -9.67 -3.56
C VAL A 138 1.78 -8.88 -3.54
N GLY A 139 1.81 -7.69 -4.14
CA GLY A 139 3.00 -6.84 -4.18
C GLY A 139 3.06 -5.90 -2.96
N ILE A 140 4.17 -5.94 -2.24
CA ILE A 140 4.39 -5.18 -1.00
C ILE A 140 5.58 -4.24 -1.17
N ASN A 141 5.36 -2.94 -0.90
CA ASN A 141 6.40 -1.95 -0.67
C ASN A 141 6.35 -1.58 0.81
N TYR A 142 7.42 -1.84 1.58
CA TYR A 142 7.42 -1.61 3.02
C TYR A 142 8.57 -0.72 3.47
N TYR A 143 8.26 0.30 4.32
CA TYR A 143 9.25 1.29 4.74
C TYR A 143 9.29 1.57 6.25
N GLY A 144 8.36 1.02 7.04
CA GLY A 144 8.35 1.21 8.48
C GLY A 144 6.96 1.40 9.08
N ARG A 145 6.80 2.25 10.09
CA ARG A 145 5.51 2.51 10.72
C ARG A 145 5.13 3.99 10.70
N PHE A 146 3.82 4.23 10.83
CA PHE A 146 3.26 5.50 11.26
C PHE A 146 2.38 5.27 12.48
N TYR A 147 2.34 6.24 13.36
CA TYR A 147 1.39 6.27 14.45
C TYR A 147 0.13 7.02 14.03
N VAL A 148 -1.01 6.55 14.53
CA VAL A 148 -2.33 7.13 14.24
C VAL A 148 -2.95 7.62 15.55
N GLN A 149 -3.33 8.89 15.56
CA GLN A 149 -3.98 9.55 16.68
C GLN A 149 -5.34 10.09 16.26
N MET A 150 -6.34 9.89 17.09
CA MET A 150 -7.63 10.53 16.93
C MET A 150 -7.82 11.62 17.99
N ASP A 151 -8.13 12.82 17.54
CA ASP A 151 -8.62 13.86 18.42
C ASP A 151 -10.12 13.69 18.60
N ILE A 152 -10.53 13.39 19.85
CA ILE A 152 -11.94 13.16 20.18
C ILE A 152 -12.76 14.44 20.03
N ASP A 153 -12.16 15.60 20.31
CA ASP A 153 -12.83 16.90 20.21
C ASP A 153 -12.91 17.39 18.75
N ALA A 154 -12.11 16.79 17.85
CA ALA A 154 -12.04 17.13 16.44
C ALA A 154 -12.26 15.92 15.50
N MET A 155 -13.12 14.98 15.88
CA MET A 155 -13.33 13.72 15.13
C MET A 155 -13.68 13.93 13.66
N ALA A 156 -14.36 15.02 13.33
CA ALA A 156 -14.72 15.35 11.94
C ALA A 156 -13.51 15.69 11.05
N ALA A 157 -12.36 16.00 11.65
CA ALA A 157 -11.11 16.24 10.92
C ALA A 157 -10.40 14.93 10.50
N GLY A 158 -10.87 13.78 11.00
CA GLY A 158 -10.23 12.49 10.77
C GLY A 158 -8.98 12.25 11.62
N PRO A 159 -8.34 11.09 11.44
CA PRO A 159 -7.12 10.73 12.17
C PRO A 159 -5.90 11.53 11.68
N VAL A 160 -5.01 11.84 12.62
CA VAL A 160 -3.70 12.43 12.34
C VAL A 160 -2.65 11.32 12.35
N THR A 161 -1.74 11.33 11.38
CA THR A 161 -0.62 10.40 11.33
C THR A 161 0.68 11.08 11.74
N HIS A 162 1.49 10.37 12.57
CA HIS A 162 2.83 10.78 12.94
C HIS A 162 3.83 9.79 12.38
N THR A 163 4.90 10.28 11.79
CA THR A 163 5.91 9.46 11.11
C THR A 163 6.87 8.75 12.07
N HIS A 164 6.97 9.24 13.30
CA HIS A 164 7.79 8.70 14.38
C HIS A 164 7.32 9.28 15.74
N ASP A 165 7.83 8.73 16.83
CA ASP A 165 7.65 9.31 18.18
C ASP A 165 8.86 10.19 18.55
N PRO A 166 8.75 11.52 18.52
CA PRO A 166 9.85 12.42 18.85
C PRO A 166 10.27 12.34 20.33
N THR A 167 9.49 11.68 21.17
CA THR A 167 9.79 11.51 22.61
C THR A 167 10.56 10.23 22.91
N ASP A 168 10.63 9.28 21.96
CA ASP A 168 11.47 8.08 22.09
C ASP A 168 12.87 8.32 21.48
N PRO A 169 13.90 8.52 22.31
CA PRO A 169 15.26 8.77 21.83
C PRO A 169 15.91 7.54 21.17
N ASN A 170 15.29 6.36 21.27
CA ASN A 170 15.79 5.11 20.70
C ASN A 170 15.13 4.76 19.38
N GLU A 171 14.09 5.47 18.98
CA GLU A 171 13.45 5.23 17.70
C GLU A 171 14.35 5.73 16.55
N LEU A 172 14.86 4.80 15.77
CA LEU A 172 15.65 5.14 14.59
C LEU A 172 14.74 5.63 13.47
N THR A 173 15.14 6.74 12.85
CA THR A 173 14.38 7.33 11.74
C THR A 173 15.26 7.53 10.50
N SER A 174 14.63 7.50 9.33
CA SER A 174 15.24 7.88 8.06
C SER A 174 15.47 9.39 7.97
N ASP A 175 16.17 9.85 6.93
CA ASP A 175 16.28 11.28 6.60
C ASP A 175 14.93 11.94 6.27
N LEU A 176 13.90 11.14 5.99
CA LEU A 176 12.51 11.60 5.83
C LEU A 176 11.74 11.63 7.16
N GLY A 177 12.38 11.30 8.28
CA GLY A 177 11.74 11.21 9.59
C GLY A 177 10.78 10.01 9.73
N TRP A 178 10.94 8.97 8.92
CA TRP A 178 10.10 7.76 9.02
C TRP A 178 10.74 6.75 9.96
N ALA A 179 9.96 6.26 10.91
CA ALA A 179 10.42 5.29 11.88
C ALA A 179 10.80 3.95 11.23
N LEU A 180 11.97 3.44 11.61
CA LEU A 180 12.44 2.11 11.25
C LEU A 180 11.74 1.08 12.14
N TYR A 181 11.00 0.13 11.53
CA TYR A 181 10.13 -0.79 12.28
C TYR A 181 10.07 -2.19 11.64
N PRO A 182 11.09 -3.05 11.86
CA PRO A 182 11.18 -4.36 11.20
C PRO A 182 10.06 -5.33 11.61
N ILE A 183 9.61 -5.34 12.88
CA ILE A 183 8.50 -6.21 13.34
C ILE A 183 7.22 -5.96 12.55
N GLY A 184 6.95 -4.72 12.14
CA GLY A 184 5.80 -4.41 11.30
C GLY A 184 5.88 -5.02 9.92
N PHE A 185 7.09 -5.31 9.43
CA PHE A 185 7.28 -5.99 8.16
C PHE A 185 6.74 -7.43 8.19
N SER A 186 7.17 -8.23 9.18
CA SER A 186 6.63 -9.58 9.34
C SER A 186 5.11 -9.57 9.58
N SER A 187 4.60 -8.63 10.38
CA SER A 187 3.15 -8.51 10.63
C SER A 187 2.35 -8.24 9.35
N ILE A 188 2.82 -7.37 8.46
CA ILE A 188 2.18 -7.10 7.17
C ILE A 188 2.23 -8.33 6.26
N LEU A 189 3.36 -9.05 6.22
CA LEU A 189 3.49 -10.27 5.41
C LEU A 189 2.57 -11.39 5.91
N GLU A 190 2.49 -11.60 7.22
CA GLU A 190 1.58 -12.57 7.84
C GLU A 190 0.11 -12.22 7.59
N GLU A 191 -0.25 -10.95 7.68
CA GLU A 191 -1.61 -10.49 7.39
C GLU A 191 -1.95 -10.69 5.90
N ALA A 192 -1.06 -10.30 4.98
CA ALA A 192 -1.25 -10.52 3.55
C ALA A 192 -1.41 -12.00 3.19
N TRP A 193 -0.58 -12.86 3.77
CA TRP A 193 -0.70 -14.31 3.59
C TRP A 193 -2.02 -14.87 4.14
N THR A 194 -2.40 -14.42 5.33
CA THR A 194 -3.64 -14.88 5.97
C THR A 194 -4.88 -14.47 5.18
N ARG A 195 -4.87 -13.26 4.61
CA ARG A 195 -5.99 -12.73 3.82
C ARG A 195 -6.12 -13.41 2.45
N TYR A 196 -5.00 -13.59 1.76
CA TYR A 196 -5.05 -13.91 0.32
C TYR A 196 -4.47 -15.27 -0.04
N GLY A 197 -3.59 -15.87 0.78
CA GLY A 197 -2.97 -17.18 0.51
C GLY A 197 -2.18 -17.24 -0.80
N LYS A 198 -1.74 -16.08 -1.32
CA LYS A 198 -1.02 -15.95 -2.58
C LYS A 198 0.48 -15.71 -2.35
N PRO A 199 1.35 -15.99 -3.34
CA PRO A 199 2.74 -15.57 -3.26
C PRO A 199 2.84 -14.07 -2.96
N ILE A 200 3.76 -13.70 -2.07
CA ILE A 200 4.04 -12.31 -1.74
C ILE A 200 5.34 -11.92 -2.40
N GLN A 201 5.36 -10.78 -3.10
CA GLN A 201 6.56 -10.20 -3.67
C GLN A 201 6.84 -8.85 -3.02
N ILE A 202 8.02 -8.73 -2.42
CA ILE A 202 8.50 -7.47 -1.88
C ILE A 202 9.17 -6.73 -3.02
N LEU A 203 8.50 -5.68 -3.53
CA LEU A 203 8.97 -4.94 -4.69
C LEU A 203 9.80 -3.73 -4.29
N GLU A 204 9.55 -3.19 -3.09
CA GLU A 204 10.36 -2.12 -2.52
C GLU A 204 10.53 -2.33 -1.01
N ASN A 205 11.77 -2.19 -0.54
CA ASN A 205 12.11 -2.18 0.88
C ASN A 205 13.41 -1.41 1.07
N GLY A 206 13.39 -0.35 1.86
CA GLY A 206 14.55 0.50 2.00
C GLY A 206 14.34 1.70 2.92
N ILE A 207 15.36 2.53 3.03
CA ILE A 207 15.39 3.71 3.88
C ILE A 207 16.12 4.86 3.18
N ALA A 208 15.64 6.08 3.38
CA ALA A 208 16.37 7.28 2.98
C ALA A 208 17.51 7.52 3.99
N ASP A 209 18.74 7.40 3.52
CA ASP A 209 19.97 7.62 4.31
C ASP A 209 21.04 8.21 3.40
N ALA A 210 21.38 9.47 3.62
CA ALA A 210 22.44 10.19 2.91
C ALA A 210 23.80 10.12 3.61
N ALA A 211 23.86 9.51 4.79
CA ALA A 211 25.09 9.42 5.59
C ALA A 211 26.16 8.55 4.92
N GLN A 212 27.41 8.89 5.18
CA GLN A 212 28.57 8.09 4.78
C GLN A 212 29.45 7.80 6.01
N PRO A 213 29.73 6.54 6.34
CA PRO A 213 29.28 5.31 5.66
C PRO A 213 27.77 5.06 5.81
N ASP A 214 27.18 4.32 4.86
CA ASP A 214 25.77 3.97 4.74
C ASP A 214 25.38 2.88 5.78
N THR A 215 25.46 3.22 7.07
CA THR A 215 25.26 2.27 8.18
C THR A 215 23.80 2.06 8.55
N LEU A 216 22.99 3.10 8.43
CA LEU A 216 21.57 3.01 8.75
C LEU A 216 20.82 2.13 7.74
N ARG A 217 21.16 2.24 6.45
CA ARG A 217 20.61 1.37 5.41
C ARG A 217 21.00 -0.10 5.61
N GLN A 218 22.26 -0.36 6.01
CA GLN A 218 22.69 -1.73 6.34
C GLN A 218 21.91 -2.26 7.55
N THR A 219 21.72 -1.44 8.59
CA THR A 219 20.93 -1.79 9.77
C THR A 219 19.48 -2.08 9.38
N PHE A 220 18.87 -1.24 8.54
CA PHE A 220 17.52 -1.41 8.03
C PHE A 220 17.38 -2.76 7.31
N LEU A 221 18.19 -3.03 6.30
CA LEU A 221 18.11 -4.25 5.50
C LEU A 221 18.33 -5.51 6.34
N VAL A 222 19.35 -5.51 7.21
CA VAL A 222 19.65 -6.67 8.05
C VAL A 222 18.53 -6.94 9.05
N SER A 223 17.96 -5.90 9.67
CA SER A 223 16.87 -6.07 10.63
C SER A 223 15.60 -6.60 9.98
N HIS A 224 15.22 -6.09 8.81
CA HIS A 224 14.01 -6.54 8.08
C HIS A 224 14.16 -7.96 7.50
N LEU A 225 15.38 -8.36 7.09
CA LEU A 225 15.62 -9.74 6.61
C LEU A 225 15.66 -10.79 7.73
N ARG A 226 15.71 -10.37 8.99
CA ARG A 226 15.70 -11.28 10.16
C ARG A 226 14.31 -11.58 10.67
N GLU A 227 13.34 -10.74 10.35
CA GLU A 227 11.92 -10.96 10.64
C GLU A 227 11.28 -11.92 9.63
#